data_97bc195139d775c2b875350f53f38818
#
_entry.id   97bc195139d775c2b875350f53f38818
#
_cell.length_a   1.000
_cell.length_b   1.000
_cell.length_c   1.000
_cell.angle_alpha   90.00
_cell.angle_beta   90.00
_cell.angle_gamma   90.00
#
_symmetry.space_group_name_H-M   'P 1'
#
loop_
_entity.id
_entity.type
_entity.pdbx_description
1 polymer ?
#
loop_
_entity_poly.entity_id
_entity_poly.type
_entity_poly.pdbx_seq_one_letter_code
_entity_poly.pdbx_strand_id
1 'polypeptide(L)'
;MEDTVIVGRHAVREAIITGHPINKILIQEGIKKQQINEILKNAKDQKIIVQTVPKSKLDFLANAPHQGVAALIAPYEYADFDQFLKQQKEKEGLSTVLILDGLEDPHNLGSILRTADATGVDGVIIPKRRSVTLTQTVAKASTGAIEHVPVIRATNLAKTIDELKDNGFWVAGTEANNATDYRNLEADMSLAIVIGSEGQGMSRLVSDKCDFYIKIPMVGHVNSLNASVAASLMMYEVFRKRHDVGEI
;
A
#
# COMPACT_ATOMS: atom_id res chain seq x y z
N MET A 1 -16.49 8.12 9.26
CA MET A 1 -17.28 6.93 8.84
C MET A 1 -16.31 5.77 8.91
N GLU A 2 -16.69 4.76 9.65
CA GLU A 2 -15.90 3.56 9.92
C GLU A 2 -15.79 2.67 8.68
N ASP A 3 -14.78 1.79 8.66
CA ASP A 3 -14.67 0.73 7.66
C ASP A 3 -16.01 -0.02 7.55
N THR A 4 -16.37 -0.45 6.36
CA THR A 4 -17.54 -1.31 6.18
C THR A 4 -17.25 -2.63 6.89
N VAL A 5 -18.04 -2.96 7.90
CA VAL A 5 -17.87 -4.16 8.72
C VAL A 5 -18.97 -5.16 8.41
N ILE A 6 -18.56 -6.36 7.98
CA ILE A 6 -19.46 -7.52 7.87
C ILE A 6 -19.30 -8.35 9.14
N VAL A 7 -20.41 -8.65 9.84
CA VAL A 7 -20.40 -9.41 11.09
C VAL A 7 -21.16 -10.71 10.99
N GLY A 8 -20.71 -11.71 11.74
CA GLY A 8 -21.32 -13.04 11.78
C GLY A 8 -20.66 -14.06 10.86
N ARG A 9 -20.63 -15.32 11.32
CA ARG A 9 -19.87 -16.40 10.65
C ARG A 9 -20.33 -16.67 9.22
N HIS A 10 -21.63 -16.67 8.99
CA HIS A 10 -22.18 -16.94 7.66
C HIS A 10 -21.85 -15.80 6.68
N ALA A 11 -22.11 -14.56 7.08
CA ALA A 11 -21.87 -13.39 6.25
C ALA A 11 -20.37 -13.21 5.91
N VAL A 12 -19.48 -13.44 6.88
CA VAL A 12 -18.03 -13.38 6.64
C VAL A 12 -17.57 -14.50 5.70
N ARG A 13 -18.11 -15.72 5.84
CA ARG A 13 -17.82 -16.81 4.92
C ARG A 13 -18.23 -16.47 3.48
N GLU A 14 -19.45 -15.98 3.31
CA GLU A 14 -19.96 -15.57 1.99
C GLU A 14 -19.12 -14.45 1.40
N ALA A 15 -18.74 -13.43 2.19
CA ALA A 15 -17.87 -12.36 1.73
C ALA A 15 -16.53 -12.88 1.19
N ILE A 16 -15.94 -13.92 1.82
CA ILE A 16 -14.71 -14.55 1.32
C ILE A 16 -14.98 -15.29 0.00
N ILE A 17 -16.05 -16.07 -0.08
CA ILE A 17 -16.38 -16.90 -1.26
C ILE A 17 -16.71 -16.01 -2.47
N THR A 18 -17.42 -14.92 -2.25
CA THR A 18 -17.81 -13.98 -3.32
C THR A 18 -16.69 -13.00 -3.72
N GLY A 19 -15.51 -13.12 -3.10
CA GLY A 19 -14.33 -12.32 -3.49
C GLY A 19 -14.37 -10.86 -3.04
N HIS A 20 -15.15 -10.53 -2.00
CA HIS A 20 -15.10 -9.17 -1.46
C HIS A 20 -13.68 -8.76 -1.04
N PRO A 21 -13.29 -7.51 -1.27
CA PRO A 21 -11.95 -7.01 -0.90
C PRO A 21 -11.84 -6.88 0.62
N ILE A 22 -11.39 -7.95 1.30
CA ILE A 22 -11.28 -8.00 2.75
C ILE A 22 -9.90 -7.49 3.21
N ASN A 23 -9.89 -6.43 4.01
CA ASN A 23 -8.69 -5.93 4.66
C ASN A 23 -8.15 -6.90 5.70
N LYS A 24 -9.03 -7.38 6.60
CA LYS A 24 -8.73 -8.39 7.61
C LYS A 24 -9.99 -9.02 8.19
N ILE A 25 -9.85 -10.22 8.74
CA ILE A 25 -10.88 -10.90 9.51
C ILE A 25 -10.49 -10.84 11.00
N LEU A 26 -11.44 -10.43 11.83
CA LEU A 26 -11.30 -10.39 13.27
C LEU A 26 -12.01 -11.59 13.87
N ILE A 27 -11.33 -12.31 14.76
CA ILE A 27 -11.86 -13.51 15.43
C ILE A 27 -11.77 -13.30 16.94
N GLN A 28 -12.86 -13.60 17.64
CA GLN A 28 -12.93 -13.50 19.09
C GLN A 28 -11.94 -14.48 19.75
N GLU A 29 -11.23 -14.02 20.79
CA GLU A 29 -10.46 -14.88 21.66
C GLU A 29 -11.30 -15.99 22.29
N GLY A 30 -10.76 -17.22 22.31
CA GLY A 30 -11.45 -18.37 22.92
C GLY A 30 -12.55 -19.01 22.09
N ILE A 31 -12.83 -18.53 20.87
CA ILE A 31 -13.81 -19.17 19.99
C ILE A 31 -13.38 -20.60 19.63
N LYS A 32 -14.33 -21.55 19.63
CA LYS A 32 -14.04 -22.94 19.27
C LYS A 32 -13.67 -23.05 17.79
N LYS A 33 -12.46 -23.56 17.49
CA LYS A 33 -11.96 -23.67 16.10
C LYS A 33 -12.93 -24.38 15.16
N GLN A 34 -13.63 -25.41 15.63
CA GLN A 34 -14.62 -26.14 14.83
C GLN A 34 -15.70 -25.22 14.23
N GLN A 35 -16.04 -24.12 14.90
CA GLN A 35 -17.08 -23.20 14.47
C GLN A 35 -16.63 -22.24 13.34
N ILE A 36 -15.33 -22.14 13.10
CA ILE A 36 -14.71 -21.18 12.17
C ILE A 36 -13.70 -21.84 11.22
N ASN A 37 -13.59 -23.17 11.23
CA ASN A 37 -12.58 -23.89 10.42
C ASN A 37 -12.67 -23.54 8.93
N GLU A 38 -13.86 -23.43 8.39
CA GLU A 38 -14.08 -23.09 6.98
C GLU A 38 -13.62 -21.67 6.68
N ILE A 39 -13.94 -20.71 7.56
CA ILE A 39 -13.47 -19.32 7.45
C ILE A 39 -11.94 -19.27 7.49
N LEU A 40 -11.31 -19.99 8.42
CA LEU A 40 -9.86 -20.04 8.53
C LEU A 40 -9.19 -20.65 7.30
N LYS A 41 -9.77 -21.74 6.76
CA LYS A 41 -9.30 -22.38 5.53
C LYS A 41 -9.38 -21.41 4.34
N ASN A 42 -10.55 -20.86 4.07
CA ASN A 42 -10.77 -19.94 2.95
C ASN A 42 -9.91 -18.67 3.08
N ALA A 43 -9.79 -18.13 4.29
CA ALA A 43 -8.91 -16.98 4.55
C ALA A 43 -7.44 -17.29 4.27
N LYS A 44 -6.96 -18.50 4.60
CA LYS A 44 -5.61 -18.96 4.30
C LYS A 44 -5.39 -19.11 2.80
N ASP A 45 -6.33 -19.73 2.09
CA ASP A 45 -6.25 -19.97 0.65
C ASP A 45 -6.20 -18.65 -0.14
N GLN A 46 -6.97 -17.64 0.30
CA GLN A 46 -6.99 -16.30 -0.29
C GLN A 46 -5.97 -15.34 0.35
N LYS A 47 -5.11 -15.84 1.24
CA LYS A 47 -4.08 -15.04 1.92
C LYS A 47 -4.64 -13.81 2.67
N ILE A 48 -5.88 -13.91 3.20
CA ILE A 48 -6.52 -12.86 4.00
C ILE A 48 -5.92 -12.86 5.41
N ILE A 49 -5.67 -11.67 5.97
CA ILE A 49 -5.15 -11.52 7.32
C ILE A 49 -6.24 -11.89 8.33
N VAL A 50 -5.90 -12.78 9.27
CA VAL A 50 -6.75 -13.11 10.42
C VAL A 50 -6.10 -12.61 11.70
N GLN A 51 -6.84 -11.85 12.50
CA GLN A 51 -6.40 -11.30 13.77
C GLN A 51 -7.33 -11.74 14.90
N THR A 52 -6.76 -12.28 15.97
CA THR A 52 -7.51 -12.59 17.20
C THR A 52 -7.64 -11.33 18.05
N VAL A 53 -8.85 -11.06 18.55
CA VAL A 53 -9.18 -9.86 19.32
C VAL A 53 -10.11 -10.19 20.51
N PRO A 54 -10.10 -9.38 21.58
CA PRO A 54 -11.07 -9.49 22.66
C PRO A 54 -12.50 -9.32 22.15
N LYS A 55 -13.47 -9.94 22.82
CA LYS A 55 -14.90 -9.83 22.49
C LYS A 55 -15.37 -8.38 22.44
N SER A 56 -14.94 -7.55 23.41
CA SER A 56 -15.30 -6.13 23.51
C SER A 56 -14.99 -5.34 22.22
N LYS A 57 -13.93 -5.71 21.50
CA LYS A 57 -13.59 -5.07 20.21
C LYS A 57 -14.60 -5.42 19.13
N LEU A 58 -15.09 -6.64 19.10
CA LEU A 58 -16.15 -7.05 18.15
C LEU A 58 -17.49 -6.40 18.53
N ASP A 59 -17.84 -6.37 19.81
CA ASP A 59 -19.05 -5.71 20.31
C ASP A 59 -19.08 -4.22 19.95
N PHE A 60 -17.93 -3.55 19.98
CA PHE A 60 -17.82 -2.13 19.58
C PHE A 60 -17.98 -1.92 18.06
N LEU A 61 -17.52 -2.85 17.24
CA LEU A 61 -17.57 -2.74 15.78
C LEU A 61 -18.90 -3.22 15.20
N ALA A 62 -19.66 -4.04 15.94
CA ALA A 62 -20.81 -4.75 15.43
C ALA A 62 -22.13 -4.05 15.77
N ASN A 63 -22.92 -3.75 14.76
CA ASN A 63 -24.31 -3.31 14.92
C ASN A 63 -25.32 -4.49 14.96
N ALA A 64 -24.83 -5.73 14.95
CA ALA A 64 -25.61 -6.96 14.93
C ALA A 64 -24.84 -8.12 15.61
N PRO A 65 -25.47 -9.28 15.92
CA PRO A 65 -24.80 -10.40 16.55
C PRO A 65 -23.59 -10.90 15.72
N HIS A 66 -22.36 -10.65 16.19
CA HIS A 66 -21.12 -10.97 15.46
C HIS A 66 -20.72 -12.45 15.53
N GLN A 67 -21.30 -13.26 16.42
CA GLN A 67 -21.01 -14.69 16.58
C GLN A 67 -19.50 -15.01 16.71
N GLY A 68 -18.70 -14.05 17.21
CA GLY A 68 -17.27 -14.15 17.39
C GLY A 68 -16.44 -13.89 16.13
N VAL A 69 -17.02 -13.38 15.03
CA VAL A 69 -16.32 -13.11 13.78
C VAL A 69 -16.82 -11.82 13.12
N ALA A 70 -15.87 -11.02 12.61
CA ALA A 70 -16.14 -9.85 11.77
C ALA A 70 -15.11 -9.76 10.65
N ALA A 71 -15.47 -9.18 9.51
CA ALA A 71 -14.57 -8.84 8.42
C ALA A 71 -14.61 -7.33 8.18
N LEU A 72 -13.43 -6.71 8.08
CA LEU A 72 -13.26 -5.34 7.66
C LEU A 72 -13.08 -5.33 6.15
N ILE A 73 -14.03 -4.71 5.45
CA ILE A 73 -14.08 -4.66 4.00
C ILE A 73 -13.38 -3.40 3.50
N ALA A 74 -12.51 -3.54 2.51
CA ALA A 74 -11.97 -2.40 1.80
C ALA A 74 -13.09 -1.76 0.95
N PRO A 75 -13.20 -0.43 0.93
CA PRO A 75 -14.17 0.25 0.06
C PRO A 75 -13.80 0.17 -1.42
N TYR A 76 -12.57 -0.22 -1.72
CA TYR A 76 -12.00 -0.36 -3.07
C TYR A 76 -11.25 -1.67 -3.21
N GLU A 77 -11.17 -2.18 -4.44
CA GLU A 77 -10.41 -3.38 -4.76
C GLU A 77 -8.91 -3.08 -4.79
N TYR A 78 -8.12 -4.08 -4.37
CA TYR A 78 -6.68 -4.06 -4.57
C TYR A 78 -6.35 -4.66 -5.94
N ALA A 79 -5.42 -4.03 -6.64
CA ALA A 79 -4.94 -4.55 -7.91
C ALA A 79 -4.11 -5.84 -7.71
N ASP A 80 -4.24 -6.77 -8.65
CA ASP A 80 -3.41 -7.96 -8.71
C ASP A 80 -2.02 -7.61 -9.25
N PHE A 81 -0.97 -8.08 -8.59
CA PHE A 81 0.40 -7.73 -8.92
C PHE A 81 0.87 -8.32 -10.25
N ASP A 82 0.51 -9.57 -10.53
CA ASP A 82 0.93 -10.24 -11.78
C ASP A 82 0.25 -9.58 -12.99
N GLN A 83 -1.05 -9.24 -12.84
CA GLN A 83 -1.78 -8.50 -13.86
C GLN A 83 -1.20 -7.08 -14.05
N PHE A 84 -0.86 -6.40 -12.98
CA PHE A 84 -0.21 -5.10 -13.02
C PHE A 84 1.12 -5.16 -13.78
N LEU A 85 2.01 -6.11 -13.45
CA LEU A 85 3.29 -6.29 -14.16
C LEU A 85 3.09 -6.55 -15.65
N LYS A 86 2.10 -7.36 -16.01
CA LYS A 86 1.77 -7.62 -17.41
C LYS A 86 1.35 -6.33 -18.13
N GLN A 87 0.50 -5.52 -17.53
CA GLN A 87 0.09 -4.23 -18.07
C GLN A 87 1.28 -3.27 -18.25
N GLN A 88 2.22 -3.24 -17.28
CA GLN A 88 3.42 -2.41 -17.39
C GLN A 88 4.35 -2.85 -18.54
N LYS A 89 4.44 -4.14 -18.84
CA LYS A 89 5.19 -4.64 -19.98
C LYS A 89 4.58 -4.28 -21.34
N GLU A 90 3.25 -4.21 -21.38
CA GLU A 90 2.50 -3.88 -22.60
C GLU A 90 2.37 -2.36 -22.82
N LYS A 91 2.67 -1.56 -21.78
CA LYS A 91 2.60 -0.11 -21.80
C LYS A 91 3.73 0.48 -22.66
N GLU A 92 3.39 1.39 -23.55
CA GLU A 92 4.40 2.23 -24.21
C GLU A 92 4.95 3.28 -23.24
N GLY A 93 6.26 3.47 -23.25
CA GLY A 93 6.96 4.43 -22.41
C GLY A 93 7.42 3.88 -21.05
N LEU A 94 7.86 4.78 -20.19
CA LEU A 94 8.46 4.46 -18.91
C LEU A 94 7.40 4.43 -17.79
N SER A 95 7.56 3.50 -16.88
CA SER A 95 6.66 3.34 -15.73
C SER A 95 7.25 3.94 -14.45
N THR A 96 6.37 4.39 -13.56
CA THR A 96 6.72 4.80 -12.20
C THR A 96 5.82 4.11 -11.20
N VAL A 97 6.41 3.48 -10.19
CA VAL A 97 5.71 2.80 -9.09
C VAL A 97 6.21 3.33 -7.76
N LEU A 98 5.31 3.53 -6.80
CA LEU A 98 5.69 3.80 -5.42
C LEU A 98 5.59 2.52 -4.58
N ILE A 99 6.56 2.33 -3.69
CA ILE A 99 6.56 1.28 -2.66
C ILE A 99 6.59 1.97 -1.30
N LEU A 100 5.55 1.75 -0.48
CA LEU A 100 5.42 2.39 0.83
C LEU A 100 5.77 1.37 1.92
N ASP A 101 6.97 1.47 2.50
CA ASP A 101 7.44 0.53 3.52
C ASP A 101 7.08 1.03 4.93
N GLY A 102 5.99 0.49 5.50
CA GLY A 102 5.58 0.77 6.87
C GLY A 102 4.78 2.06 7.06
N LEU A 103 4.13 2.58 6.02
CA LEU A 103 3.20 3.70 6.15
C LEU A 103 1.93 3.24 6.87
N GLU A 104 1.53 3.91 7.96
CA GLU A 104 0.37 3.53 8.78
C GLU A 104 -0.78 4.54 8.74
N ASP A 105 -0.50 5.81 8.45
CA ASP A 105 -1.51 6.87 8.43
C ASP A 105 -2.34 6.87 7.14
N PRO A 106 -3.68 6.71 7.23
CA PRO A 106 -4.56 6.75 6.07
C PRO A 106 -4.61 8.11 5.36
N HIS A 107 -4.36 9.22 6.07
CA HIS A 107 -4.29 10.54 5.44
C HIS A 107 -3.06 10.66 4.54
N ASN A 108 -1.92 10.12 4.97
CA ASN A 108 -0.71 10.09 4.15
C ASN A 108 -0.94 9.25 2.88
N LEU A 109 -1.54 8.05 2.98
CA LEU A 109 -1.84 7.24 1.80
C LEU A 109 -2.78 7.98 0.84
N GLY A 110 -3.84 8.60 1.35
CA GLY A 110 -4.77 9.36 0.51
C GLY A 110 -4.09 10.53 -0.22
N SER A 111 -3.21 11.27 0.48
CA SER A 111 -2.43 12.36 -0.12
C SER A 111 -1.43 11.86 -1.16
N ILE A 112 -0.80 10.72 -0.91
CA ILE A 112 0.11 10.06 -1.88
C ILE A 112 -0.65 9.65 -3.14
N LEU A 113 -1.81 9.00 -3.00
CA LEU A 113 -2.64 8.60 -4.15
C LEU A 113 -3.06 9.80 -4.99
N ARG A 114 -3.45 10.91 -4.35
CA ARG A 114 -3.81 12.14 -5.04
C ARG A 114 -2.64 12.71 -5.85
N THR A 115 -1.43 12.69 -5.30
CA THR A 115 -0.24 13.15 -6.04
C THR A 115 0.17 12.14 -7.11
N ALA A 116 0.03 10.84 -6.85
CA ALA A 116 0.31 9.77 -7.81
C ALA A 116 -0.57 9.90 -9.07
N ASP A 117 -1.87 10.16 -8.88
CA ASP A 117 -2.79 10.45 -9.98
C ASP A 117 -2.36 11.69 -10.77
N ALA A 118 -2.06 12.79 -10.07
CA ALA A 118 -1.66 14.06 -10.69
C ALA A 118 -0.32 13.98 -11.47
N THR A 119 0.56 13.05 -11.14
CA THR A 119 1.88 12.88 -11.74
C THR A 119 2.01 11.66 -12.65
N GLY A 120 0.90 10.94 -12.89
CA GLY A 120 0.88 9.77 -13.76
C GLY A 120 1.66 8.57 -13.21
N VAL A 121 1.71 8.39 -11.89
CA VAL A 121 2.28 7.18 -11.27
C VAL A 121 1.39 5.98 -11.57
N ASP A 122 1.98 4.90 -12.05
CA ASP A 122 1.26 3.71 -12.55
C ASP A 122 0.67 2.84 -11.44
N GLY A 123 1.21 2.92 -10.22
CA GLY A 123 0.67 2.15 -9.10
C GLY A 123 1.39 2.39 -7.79
N VAL A 124 0.72 2.03 -6.70
CA VAL A 124 1.24 2.13 -5.33
C VAL A 124 1.22 0.76 -4.67
N ILE A 125 2.38 0.33 -4.17
CA ILE A 125 2.54 -0.97 -3.51
C ILE A 125 2.67 -0.77 -2.00
N ILE A 126 1.84 -1.46 -1.24
CA ILE A 126 1.84 -1.44 0.22
C ILE A 126 2.01 -2.85 0.79
N PRO A 127 2.65 -3.04 1.94
CA PRO A 127 2.72 -4.35 2.57
C PRO A 127 1.35 -4.77 3.13
N LYS A 128 1.05 -6.07 3.14
CA LYS A 128 -0.18 -6.62 3.72
C LYS A 128 -0.28 -6.43 5.24
N ARG A 129 0.87 -6.33 5.92
CA ARG A 129 0.94 -6.23 7.39
C ARG A 129 1.71 -4.99 7.79
N ARG A 130 1.38 -4.43 8.97
CA ARG A 130 2.05 -3.24 9.52
C ARG A 130 2.05 -2.08 8.53
N SER A 131 0.89 -1.84 7.96
CA SER A 131 0.70 -0.79 6.97
C SER A 131 -0.76 -0.37 6.95
N VAL A 132 -0.99 0.82 6.45
CA VAL A 132 -2.31 1.34 6.12
C VAL A 132 -3.02 0.43 5.12
N THR A 133 -4.34 0.40 5.18
CA THR A 133 -5.20 -0.32 4.23
C THR A 133 -6.15 0.65 3.55
N LEU A 134 -6.76 0.27 2.43
CA LEU A 134 -7.79 1.06 1.79
C LEU A 134 -9.02 1.15 2.70
N THR A 135 -9.30 2.35 3.19
CA THR A 135 -10.38 2.69 4.11
C THR A 135 -11.18 3.87 3.55
N GLN A 136 -12.34 4.15 4.15
CA GLN A 136 -13.11 5.35 3.81
C GLN A 136 -12.33 6.66 4.06
N THR A 137 -11.41 6.66 5.03
CA THR A 137 -10.53 7.80 5.30
C THR A 137 -9.56 8.03 4.13
N VAL A 138 -8.95 6.95 3.61
CA VAL A 138 -8.08 7.01 2.41
C VAL A 138 -8.88 7.51 1.21
N ALA A 139 -10.08 6.97 1.00
CA ALA A 139 -10.95 7.36 -0.11
C ALA A 139 -11.27 8.86 -0.08
N LYS A 140 -11.61 9.40 1.10
CA LYS A 140 -11.86 10.82 1.27
C LYS A 140 -10.61 11.67 1.05
N ALA A 141 -9.48 11.26 1.64
CA ALA A 141 -8.23 12.01 1.54
C ALA A 141 -7.66 12.02 0.11
N SER A 142 -7.91 10.97 -0.68
CA SER A 142 -7.46 10.86 -2.08
C SER A 142 -8.30 11.68 -3.06
N THR A 143 -9.47 12.22 -2.64
CA THR A 143 -10.36 13.04 -3.48
C THR A 143 -10.70 12.43 -4.84
N GLY A 144 -10.88 11.10 -4.88
CA GLY A 144 -11.22 10.34 -6.09
C GLY A 144 -10.04 9.64 -6.76
N ALA A 145 -8.79 10.03 -6.48
CA ALA A 145 -7.60 9.42 -7.09
C ALA A 145 -7.48 7.90 -6.83
N ILE A 146 -8.08 7.39 -5.75
CA ILE A 146 -8.14 5.95 -5.44
C ILE A 146 -8.84 5.11 -6.51
N GLU A 147 -9.70 5.71 -7.34
CA GLU A 147 -10.39 5.04 -8.46
C GLU A 147 -9.47 4.86 -9.68
N HIS A 148 -8.40 5.64 -9.76
CA HIS A 148 -7.53 5.72 -10.94
C HIS A 148 -6.15 5.12 -10.71
N VAL A 149 -5.64 5.20 -9.47
CA VAL A 149 -4.31 4.70 -9.12
C VAL A 149 -4.40 3.29 -8.53
N PRO A 150 -3.91 2.25 -9.22
CA PRO A 150 -3.89 0.89 -8.71
C PRO A 150 -3.12 0.78 -7.39
N VAL A 151 -3.74 0.21 -6.36
CA VAL A 151 -3.08 -0.10 -5.09
C VAL A 151 -2.89 -1.60 -4.96
N ILE A 152 -1.65 -2.04 -4.84
CA ILE A 152 -1.26 -3.44 -4.76
C ILE A 152 -0.85 -3.80 -3.32
N ARG A 153 -1.28 -4.95 -2.81
CA ARG A 153 -0.88 -5.46 -1.50
C ARG A 153 0.17 -6.56 -1.62
N ALA A 154 1.41 -6.24 -1.25
CA ALA A 154 2.52 -7.18 -1.24
C ALA A 154 2.58 -8.01 0.05
N THR A 155 2.72 -9.32 -0.06
CA THR A 155 2.96 -10.19 1.10
C THR A 155 4.39 -10.07 1.61
N ASN A 156 5.34 -9.81 0.69
CA ASN A 156 6.77 -9.63 0.97
C ASN A 156 7.34 -8.57 0.02
N LEU A 157 7.61 -7.36 0.53
CA LEU A 157 8.11 -6.25 -0.27
C LEU A 157 9.46 -6.56 -0.92
N ALA A 158 10.38 -7.23 -0.22
CA ALA A 158 11.69 -7.57 -0.78
C ALA A 158 11.56 -8.47 -2.03
N LYS A 159 10.67 -9.49 -1.97
CA LYS A 159 10.39 -10.34 -3.13
C LYS A 159 9.69 -9.56 -4.26
N THR A 160 8.75 -8.69 -3.91
CA THR A 160 8.07 -7.82 -4.89
C THR A 160 9.05 -6.88 -5.60
N ILE A 161 10.05 -6.37 -4.87
CA ILE A 161 11.14 -5.57 -5.45
C ILE A 161 11.97 -6.41 -6.44
N ASP A 162 12.35 -7.63 -6.07
CA ASP A 162 13.08 -8.53 -6.99
C ASP A 162 12.26 -8.76 -8.27
N GLU A 163 10.96 -9.02 -8.14
CA GLU A 163 10.06 -9.22 -9.29
C GLU A 163 9.92 -7.95 -10.16
N LEU A 164 9.90 -6.75 -9.57
CA LEU A 164 9.93 -5.48 -10.33
C LEU A 164 11.25 -5.34 -11.10
N LYS A 165 12.40 -5.63 -10.47
CA LYS A 165 13.72 -5.58 -11.11
C LYS A 165 13.82 -6.56 -12.29
N ASP A 166 13.31 -7.78 -12.13
CA ASP A 166 13.22 -8.78 -13.19
C ASP A 166 12.32 -8.30 -14.36
N ASN A 167 11.47 -7.31 -14.11
CA ASN A 167 10.62 -6.67 -15.11
C ASN A 167 11.13 -5.29 -15.59
N GLY A 168 12.41 -5.00 -15.36
CA GLY A 168 13.09 -3.83 -15.91
C GLY A 168 12.96 -2.55 -15.11
N PHE A 169 12.45 -2.60 -13.86
CA PHE A 169 12.44 -1.45 -12.97
C PHE A 169 13.76 -1.27 -12.24
N TRP A 170 14.21 -0.04 -12.13
CA TRP A 170 15.27 0.38 -11.23
C TRP A 170 14.65 0.84 -9.90
N VAL A 171 15.25 0.48 -8.79
CA VAL A 171 14.69 0.71 -7.46
C VAL A 171 15.47 1.77 -6.71
N ALA A 172 14.85 2.91 -6.51
CA ALA A 172 15.39 4.04 -5.75
C ALA A 172 14.87 4.02 -4.31
N GLY A 173 15.75 3.85 -3.33
CA GLY A 173 15.41 3.96 -1.92
C GLY A 173 15.54 5.40 -1.42
N THR A 174 14.60 5.86 -0.58
CA THR A 174 14.72 7.18 0.07
C THR A 174 15.44 7.04 1.41
N GLU A 175 16.60 7.70 1.54
CA GLU A 175 17.42 7.64 2.76
C GLU A 175 18.06 9.00 3.06
N ALA A 176 18.34 9.27 4.34
CA ALA A 176 18.96 10.54 4.74
C ALA A 176 20.49 10.56 4.55
N ASN A 177 21.15 9.39 4.70
CA ASN A 177 22.61 9.26 4.67
C ASN A 177 23.07 8.48 3.44
N ASN A 178 24.30 8.76 2.95
CA ASN A 178 24.90 8.04 1.82
C ASN A 178 24.05 7.98 0.55
N ALA A 179 23.24 9.02 0.31
CA ALA A 179 22.32 9.10 -0.79
C ALA A 179 22.61 10.34 -1.66
N THR A 180 22.32 10.22 -2.95
CA THR A 180 22.41 11.31 -3.91
C THR A 180 21.25 12.29 -3.73
N ASP A 181 21.47 13.57 -3.99
CA ASP A 181 20.39 14.57 -4.02
C ASP A 181 19.31 14.13 -5.05
N TYR A 182 18.05 14.11 -4.62
CA TYR A 182 16.94 13.64 -5.47
C TYR A 182 16.83 14.40 -6.80
N ARG A 183 17.31 15.63 -6.85
CA ARG A 183 17.36 16.45 -8.09
C ARG A 183 18.31 15.89 -9.15
N ASN A 184 19.22 14.99 -8.77
CA ASN A 184 20.11 14.27 -9.67
C ASN A 184 19.57 12.89 -10.07
N LEU A 185 18.33 12.54 -9.66
CA LEU A 185 17.69 11.29 -10.08
C LEU A 185 17.58 11.26 -11.60
N GLU A 186 18.10 10.22 -12.23
CA GLU A 186 17.83 9.92 -13.64
C GLU A 186 16.44 9.32 -13.78
N ALA A 187 15.66 9.78 -14.76
CA ALA A 187 14.26 9.37 -14.94
C ALA A 187 13.97 8.80 -16.34
N ASP A 188 15.02 8.48 -17.11
CA ASP A 188 14.97 7.86 -18.43
C ASP A 188 14.86 6.31 -18.39
N MET A 189 14.45 5.79 -17.25
CA MET A 189 14.22 4.36 -16.99
C MET A 189 12.91 4.16 -16.20
N SER A 190 12.33 2.96 -16.24
CA SER A 190 11.20 2.61 -15.34
C SER A 190 11.68 2.56 -13.88
N LEU A 191 10.98 3.27 -12.99
CA LEU A 191 11.38 3.50 -11.61
C LEU A 191 10.39 2.91 -10.61
N ALA A 192 10.91 2.25 -9.58
CA ALA A 192 10.20 1.98 -8.35
C ALA A 192 10.83 2.77 -7.22
N ILE A 193 10.08 3.71 -6.62
CA ILE A 193 10.58 4.60 -5.56
C ILE A 193 10.07 4.07 -4.23
N VAL A 194 10.97 3.77 -3.32
CA VAL A 194 10.64 3.28 -1.98
C VAL A 194 10.62 4.45 -1.00
N ILE A 195 9.47 4.64 -0.36
CA ILE A 195 9.26 5.59 0.73
C ILE A 195 9.19 4.81 2.04
N GLY A 196 10.10 5.07 2.95
CA GLY A 196 10.12 4.48 4.27
C GLY A 196 9.11 5.12 5.24
N SER A 197 8.92 4.48 6.40
CA SER A 197 8.07 5.00 7.47
C SER A 197 8.68 6.23 8.14
N GLU A 198 7.80 7.07 8.72
CA GLU A 198 8.23 8.23 9.50
C GLU A 198 9.04 7.77 10.74
N GLY A 199 10.25 8.29 10.89
CA GLY A 199 11.15 8.03 12.02
C GLY A 199 11.99 6.76 11.92
N GLN A 200 11.54 5.68 11.29
CA GLN A 200 12.31 4.44 11.14
C GLN A 200 12.93 4.27 9.75
N GLY A 201 12.40 5.01 8.75
CA GLY A 201 12.84 4.86 7.37
C GLY A 201 12.40 3.53 6.75
N MET A 202 13.18 3.04 5.80
CA MET A 202 12.98 1.74 5.17
C MET A 202 13.43 0.58 6.07
N SER A 203 12.74 -0.53 6.02
CA SER A 203 13.23 -1.76 6.66
C SER A 203 14.51 -2.24 5.97
N ARG A 204 15.41 -2.88 6.75
CA ARG A 204 16.71 -3.34 6.24
C ARG A 204 16.57 -4.22 4.99
N LEU A 205 15.64 -5.20 5.01
CA LEU A 205 15.45 -6.11 3.88
C LEU A 205 14.98 -5.40 2.60
N VAL A 206 14.22 -4.33 2.73
CA VAL A 206 13.77 -3.49 1.61
C VAL A 206 14.93 -2.60 1.13
N SER A 207 15.63 -1.97 2.05
CA SER A 207 16.81 -1.15 1.74
C SER A 207 17.87 -1.96 0.98
N ASP A 208 18.23 -3.16 1.46
CA ASP A 208 19.23 -4.04 0.82
C ASP A 208 18.87 -4.42 -0.64
N LYS A 209 17.61 -4.21 -1.07
CA LYS A 209 17.12 -4.49 -2.43
C LYS A 209 17.15 -3.28 -3.36
N CYS A 210 17.32 -2.08 -2.83
CA CYS A 210 17.41 -0.88 -3.65
C CYS A 210 18.69 -0.86 -4.49
N ASP A 211 18.61 -0.34 -5.71
CA ASP A 211 19.77 -0.22 -6.61
C ASP A 211 20.60 1.01 -6.27
N PHE A 212 19.95 2.07 -5.81
CA PHE A 212 20.57 3.32 -5.39
C PHE A 212 19.70 4.07 -4.38
N TYR A 213 20.27 5.10 -3.75
CA TYR A 213 19.60 5.90 -2.73
C TYR A 213 19.55 7.36 -3.11
N ILE A 214 18.40 7.97 -2.83
CA ILE A 214 18.14 9.40 -3.05
C ILE A 214 17.66 10.06 -1.75
N LYS A 215 18.01 11.32 -1.56
CA LYS A 215 17.63 12.13 -0.40
C LYS A 215 17.11 13.49 -0.79
N ILE A 216 16.23 14.02 0.03
CA ILE A 216 15.81 15.42 -0.01
C ILE A 216 16.76 16.19 0.92
N PRO A 217 17.55 17.16 0.39
CA PRO A 217 18.44 17.96 1.24
C PRO A 217 17.61 18.84 2.18
N MET A 218 18.07 18.92 3.43
CA MET A 218 17.42 19.72 4.46
C MET A 218 18.44 20.64 5.12
N VAL A 219 18.04 21.89 5.35
CA VAL A 219 18.89 22.93 5.95
C VAL A 219 18.44 23.35 7.35
N GLY A 220 17.28 22.85 7.78
CA GLY A 220 16.69 23.17 9.09
C GLY A 220 17.11 22.21 10.21
N HIS A 221 16.45 22.32 11.35
CA HIS A 221 16.70 21.47 12.53
C HIS A 221 15.97 20.12 12.48
N VAL A 222 14.91 19.99 11.68
CA VAL A 222 14.24 18.72 11.47
C VAL A 222 15.03 17.86 10.48
N ASN A 223 15.05 16.56 10.72
CA ASN A 223 15.81 15.57 9.95
C ASN A 223 14.94 14.70 9.02
N SER A 224 13.64 14.94 8.99
CA SER A 224 12.70 14.21 8.14
C SER A 224 11.52 15.08 7.73
N LEU A 225 10.88 14.76 6.62
CA LEU A 225 9.60 15.30 6.17
C LEU A 225 8.49 14.27 6.46
N ASN A 226 7.26 14.76 6.50
CA ASN A 226 6.09 13.87 6.43
C ASN A 226 6.19 12.97 5.18
N ALA A 227 5.81 11.70 5.31
CA ALA A 227 5.98 10.70 4.24
C ALA A 227 5.25 11.07 2.94
N SER A 228 4.05 11.68 3.03
CA SER A 228 3.33 12.11 1.83
C SER A 228 3.97 13.31 1.14
N VAL A 229 4.60 14.20 1.90
CA VAL A 229 5.36 15.33 1.35
C VAL A 229 6.62 14.83 0.64
N ALA A 230 7.38 13.93 1.28
CA ALA A 230 8.57 13.33 0.67
C ALA A 230 8.21 12.58 -0.62
N ALA A 231 7.16 11.74 -0.59
CA ALA A 231 6.68 11.05 -1.77
C ALA A 231 6.27 12.01 -2.89
N SER A 232 5.59 13.12 -2.56
CA SER A 232 5.16 14.12 -3.54
C SER A 232 6.34 14.80 -4.24
N LEU A 233 7.39 15.14 -3.50
CA LEU A 233 8.60 15.73 -4.08
C LEU A 233 9.29 14.75 -5.05
N MET A 234 9.37 13.47 -4.70
CA MET A 234 9.95 12.43 -5.57
C MET A 234 9.12 12.23 -6.84
N MET A 235 7.80 12.14 -6.71
CA MET A 235 6.89 11.97 -7.86
C MET A 235 6.98 13.16 -8.82
N TYR A 236 6.97 14.39 -8.30
CA TYR A 236 7.09 15.59 -9.12
C TYR A 236 8.48 15.75 -9.74
N GLU A 237 9.55 15.25 -9.10
CA GLU A 237 10.87 15.26 -9.72
C GLU A 237 10.94 14.33 -10.93
N VAL A 238 10.37 13.11 -10.83
CA VAL A 238 10.25 12.20 -11.98
C VAL A 238 9.39 12.82 -13.08
N PHE A 239 8.24 13.39 -12.70
CA PHE A 239 7.34 14.09 -13.63
C PHE A 239 8.06 15.23 -14.36
N ARG A 240 8.74 16.12 -13.63
CA ARG A 240 9.50 17.25 -14.19
C ARG A 240 10.58 16.82 -15.17
N LYS A 241 11.20 15.68 -14.94
CA LYS A 241 12.26 15.16 -15.81
C LYS A 241 11.74 14.47 -17.07
N ARG A 242 10.49 14.02 -17.05
CA ARG A 242 9.87 13.31 -18.18
C ARG A 242 8.98 14.19 -19.04
N HIS A 243 8.64 15.39 -18.55
CA HIS A 243 7.74 16.32 -19.25
C HIS A 243 8.36 17.70 -19.32
N ASP A 244 8.45 18.25 -20.52
CA ASP A 244 8.92 19.60 -20.74
C ASP A 244 7.89 20.65 -20.32
N VAL A 245 8.34 21.86 -20.06
CA VAL A 245 7.46 22.99 -19.68
C VAL A 245 6.53 23.31 -20.82
N GLY A 246 5.21 23.21 -20.59
CA GLY A 246 4.18 23.50 -21.58
C GLY A 246 3.77 22.29 -22.44
N GLU A 247 4.26 21.08 -22.13
CA GLU A 247 3.88 19.84 -22.83
C GLU A 247 2.52 19.28 -22.37
N ILE A 248 2.02 19.72 -21.20
CA ILE A 248 0.74 19.30 -20.60
C ILE A 248 -0.15 20.53 -20.36
#